data_7fe1e59dc2aadb3526d6109da13a0fd7
#
_entry.id   7fe1e59dc2aadb3526d6109da13a0fd7
#
_cell.length_a   1.000
_cell.length_b   1.000
_cell.length_c   1.000
_cell.angle_alpha   90.00
_cell.angle_beta   90.00
_cell.angle_gamma   90.00
#
_symmetry.space_group_name_H-M   'P 1'
#
loop_
_entity.id
_entity.type
_entity.pdbx_description
1 polymer ?
#
loop_
_entity_poly.entity_id
_entity_poly.type
_entity_poly.pdbx_seq_one_letter_code
_entity_poly.pdbx_strand_id
1 'polypeptide(L)'
;MSLDQTRAQIDAIDQQLIRLLNERADCVHQIGEIKKKDGLEIYVPGREEALLKKLCQLNEAQHGKLTEKAIRAIFREIMSAALALENNLKIAFLGPAGSWTHQVAVHKFGNSVEYASEASTEGLFARVASRIVDYGVLPIEHSTEGAVHHTLDHLVDSPLQIYAEILWKIETVVMAKDEDTVPTAIYGHPQMLAPCRAWLTQKFPGVKLIESASSSLAATHAEEEAGAAAVGTPLSAELHGLRLIATTPREYSSQARFIILGHRTGDPSGNDNSMLMVHAHDRVGSLLEVLQVFAKRSVNVRQIENRPVPGDLSGEQARFFLEISGHHADSELKTTIAELTSLGSKVKVLGSYPAPSWIEER
;
A
#
# COMPACT_ATOMS: atom_id res chain seq x y z
N MET A 1 -20.21 36.82 20.41
CA MET A 1 -21.06 35.80 19.79
C MET A 1 -21.47 34.81 20.89
N SER A 2 -22.75 34.43 21.00
CA SER A 2 -23.17 33.40 21.95
C SER A 2 -22.84 32.00 21.39
N LEU A 3 -22.79 30.98 22.25
CA LEU A 3 -22.56 29.59 21.86
C LEU A 3 -23.59 29.12 20.82
N ASP A 4 -24.86 29.50 21.03
CA ASP A 4 -25.96 29.11 20.14
C ASP A 4 -25.87 29.81 18.78
N GLN A 5 -25.45 31.06 18.72
CA GLN A 5 -25.17 31.74 17.45
C GLN A 5 -24.04 31.06 16.66
N THR A 6 -22.98 30.63 17.35
CA THR A 6 -21.86 29.95 16.69
C THR A 6 -22.28 28.56 16.21
N ARG A 7 -23.09 27.80 16.96
CA ARG A 7 -23.65 26.52 16.54
C ARG A 7 -24.55 26.68 15.30
N ALA A 8 -25.44 27.66 15.29
CA ALA A 8 -26.28 27.94 14.12
C ALA A 8 -25.46 28.30 12.87
N GLN A 9 -24.30 28.95 13.02
CA GLN A 9 -23.38 29.21 11.90
C GLN A 9 -22.75 27.89 11.39
N ILE A 10 -22.37 26.98 12.29
CA ILE A 10 -21.86 25.65 11.90
C ILE A 10 -22.92 24.87 11.13
N ASP A 11 -24.16 24.81 11.64
CA ASP A 11 -25.27 24.13 10.99
C ASP A 11 -25.53 24.65 9.55
N ALA A 12 -25.42 25.97 9.37
CA ALA A 12 -25.57 26.58 8.05
C ALA A 12 -24.42 26.24 7.10
N ILE A 13 -23.18 26.11 7.61
CA ILE A 13 -22.01 25.67 6.84
C ILE A 13 -22.17 24.20 6.46
N ASP A 14 -22.60 23.35 7.39
CA ASP A 14 -22.80 21.92 7.14
C ASP A 14 -23.83 21.66 6.04
N GLN A 15 -24.91 22.43 6.02
CA GLN A 15 -25.90 22.39 4.93
C GLN A 15 -25.26 22.75 3.55
N GLN A 16 -24.37 23.74 3.54
CA GLN A 16 -23.64 24.09 2.31
C GLN A 16 -22.65 23.00 1.90
N LEU A 17 -21.95 22.40 2.87
CA LEU A 17 -21.03 21.27 2.62
C LEU A 17 -21.76 20.08 1.99
N ILE A 18 -22.92 19.68 2.53
CA ILE A 18 -23.73 18.58 1.97
C ILE A 18 -24.15 18.90 0.54
N ARG A 19 -24.60 20.13 0.26
CA ARG A 19 -24.96 20.54 -1.11
C ARG A 19 -23.76 20.42 -2.06
N LEU A 20 -22.61 20.99 -1.68
CA LEU A 20 -21.40 20.96 -2.49
C LEU A 20 -20.85 19.53 -2.71
N LEU A 21 -20.94 18.67 -1.71
CA LEU A 21 -20.57 17.27 -1.84
C LEU A 21 -21.45 16.52 -2.84
N ASN A 22 -22.79 16.78 -2.85
CA ASN A 22 -23.69 16.20 -3.84
C ASN A 22 -23.42 16.75 -5.24
N GLU A 23 -23.24 18.07 -5.41
CA GLU A 23 -22.87 18.66 -6.70
C GLU A 23 -21.55 18.05 -7.24
N ARG A 24 -20.57 17.80 -6.34
CA ARG A 24 -19.33 17.11 -6.69
C ARG A 24 -19.59 15.66 -7.09
N ALA A 25 -20.46 14.94 -6.39
CA ALA A 25 -20.83 13.56 -6.71
C ALA A 25 -21.47 13.44 -8.10
N ASP A 26 -22.35 14.38 -8.48
CA ASP A 26 -22.95 14.44 -9.82
C ASP A 26 -21.88 14.62 -10.90
N CYS A 27 -20.89 15.50 -10.68
CA CYS A 27 -19.76 15.66 -11.60
C CYS A 27 -18.91 14.38 -11.71
N VAL A 28 -18.70 13.69 -10.60
CA VAL A 28 -17.95 12.43 -10.57
C VAL A 28 -18.70 11.34 -11.34
N HIS A 29 -20.01 11.23 -11.15
CA HIS A 29 -20.84 10.29 -11.91
C HIS A 29 -20.72 10.51 -13.42
N GLN A 30 -20.80 11.78 -13.88
CA GLN A 30 -20.60 12.12 -15.29
C GLN A 30 -19.22 11.72 -15.81
N ILE A 31 -18.16 11.93 -15.00
CA ILE A 31 -16.79 11.48 -15.33
C ILE A 31 -16.76 9.93 -15.43
N GLY A 32 -17.41 9.22 -14.53
CA GLY A 32 -17.50 7.76 -14.55
C GLY A 32 -18.14 7.23 -15.85
N GLU A 33 -19.24 7.84 -16.30
CA GLU A 33 -19.89 7.48 -17.57
C GLU A 33 -18.97 7.73 -18.78
N ILE A 34 -18.24 8.85 -18.79
CA ILE A 34 -17.26 9.14 -19.85
C ILE A 34 -16.15 8.10 -19.84
N LYS A 35 -15.56 7.82 -18.68
CA LYS A 35 -14.49 6.82 -18.53
C LYS A 35 -14.93 5.43 -18.99
N LYS A 36 -16.13 4.99 -18.61
CA LYS A 36 -16.70 3.70 -19.06
C LYS A 36 -16.84 3.65 -20.57
N LYS A 37 -17.34 4.71 -21.18
CA LYS A 37 -17.52 4.81 -22.65
C LYS A 37 -16.19 4.76 -23.39
N ASP A 38 -15.17 5.43 -22.85
CA ASP A 38 -13.85 5.56 -23.48
C ASP A 38 -12.88 4.43 -23.05
N GLY A 39 -13.30 3.51 -22.17
CA GLY A 39 -12.48 2.41 -21.66
C GLY A 39 -11.30 2.86 -20.79
N LEU A 40 -11.47 4.01 -20.09
CA LEU A 40 -10.46 4.59 -19.23
C LEU A 40 -10.55 4.02 -17.80
N GLU A 41 -9.41 4.02 -17.09
CA GLU A 41 -9.35 3.58 -15.68
C GLU A 41 -10.12 4.54 -14.76
N ILE A 42 -10.91 3.97 -13.84
CA ILE A 42 -11.68 4.73 -12.85
C ILE A 42 -10.75 5.32 -11.81
N TYR A 43 -9.88 4.48 -11.23
CA TYR A 43 -8.90 4.90 -10.25
C TYR A 43 -7.59 5.31 -10.93
N VAL A 44 -7.09 6.51 -10.65
CA VAL A 44 -5.83 7.06 -11.21
C VAL A 44 -4.97 7.62 -10.06
N PRO A 45 -3.97 6.86 -9.56
CA PRO A 45 -3.17 7.23 -8.38
C PRO A 45 -2.49 8.59 -8.50
N GLY A 46 -1.91 8.89 -9.64
CA GLY A 46 -1.21 10.17 -9.87
C GLY A 46 -2.12 11.39 -9.80
N ARG A 47 -3.37 11.26 -10.29
CA ARG A 47 -4.38 12.33 -10.21
C ARG A 47 -4.85 12.57 -8.78
N GLU A 48 -5.00 11.49 -8.01
CA GLU A 48 -5.39 11.56 -6.59
C GLU A 48 -4.35 12.35 -5.78
N GLU A 49 -3.08 11.99 -5.90
CA GLU A 49 -2.00 12.67 -5.17
C GLU A 49 -1.83 14.14 -5.62
N ALA A 50 -1.95 14.40 -6.92
CA ALA A 50 -1.91 15.77 -7.44
C ALA A 50 -3.08 16.62 -6.88
N LEU A 51 -4.28 16.04 -6.76
CA LEU A 51 -5.43 16.72 -6.14
C LEU A 51 -5.17 17.03 -4.68
N LEU A 52 -4.72 16.05 -3.88
CA LEU A 52 -4.43 16.22 -2.45
C LEU A 52 -3.38 17.30 -2.25
N LYS A 53 -2.29 17.28 -3.00
CA LYS A 53 -1.25 18.32 -2.96
C LYS A 53 -1.81 19.71 -3.26
N LYS A 54 -2.63 19.84 -4.30
CA LYS A 54 -3.28 21.10 -4.66
C LYS A 54 -4.19 21.62 -3.54
N LEU A 55 -4.95 20.74 -2.88
CA LEU A 55 -5.85 21.11 -1.78
C LEU A 55 -5.07 21.56 -0.54
N CYS A 56 -3.98 20.90 -0.21
CA CYS A 56 -3.10 21.32 0.89
C CYS A 56 -2.52 22.72 0.61
N GLN A 57 -2.01 22.95 -0.61
CA GLN A 57 -1.51 24.29 -1.01
C GLN A 57 -2.60 25.36 -0.97
N LEU A 58 -3.83 25.03 -1.39
CA LEU A 58 -4.96 25.97 -1.32
C LEU A 58 -5.30 26.34 0.13
N ASN A 59 -5.33 25.35 1.03
CA ASN A 59 -5.57 25.60 2.46
C ASN A 59 -4.48 26.49 3.07
N GLU A 60 -3.20 26.24 2.73
CA GLU A 60 -2.08 27.05 3.19
C GLU A 60 -2.18 28.49 2.68
N ALA A 61 -2.46 28.69 1.39
CA ALA A 61 -2.63 29.99 0.77
C ALA A 61 -3.78 30.80 1.38
N GLN A 62 -4.81 30.14 1.90
CA GLN A 62 -5.94 30.74 2.59
C GLN A 62 -5.72 30.91 4.10
N HIS A 63 -4.52 30.62 4.61
CA HIS A 63 -4.22 30.57 6.05
C HIS A 63 -5.22 29.70 6.83
N GLY A 64 -5.63 28.58 6.23
CA GLY A 64 -6.58 27.63 6.80
C GLY A 64 -6.06 27.02 8.11
N LYS A 65 -6.98 26.75 9.02
CA LYS A 65 -6.66 26.17 10.34
C LYS A 65 -6.50 24.65 10.32
N LEU A 66 -6.91 23.99 9.24
CA LEU A 66 -6.79 22.55 9.13
C LEU A 66 -5.34 22.17 8.81
N THR A 67 -4.87 21.10 9.47
CA THR A 67 -3.55 20.53 9.16
C THR A 67 -3.57 19.81 7.82
N GLU A 68 -2.42 19.63 7.18
CA GLU A 68 -2.30 18.81 5.97
C GLU A 68 -2.88 17.41 6.18
N LYS A 69 -2.59 16.77 7.34
CA LYS A 69 -3.15 15.47 7.72
C LYS A 69 -4.69 15.48 7.70
N ALA A 70 -5.31 16.51 8.28
CA ALA A 70 -6.78 16.62 8.31
C ALA A 70 -7.36 16.79 6.89
N ILE A 71 -6.77 17.63 6.05
CA ILE A 71 -7.19 17.81 4.65
C ILE A 71 -7.10 16.49 3.89
N ARG A 72 -5.97 15.78 4.00
CA ARG A 72 -5.77 14.48 3.33
C ARG A 72 -6.79 13.44 3.78
N ALA A 73 -7.07 13.35 5.08
CA ALA A 73 -8.05 12.40 5.62
C ALA A 73 -9.47 12.68 5.12
N ILE A 74 -9.92 13.94 5.22
CA ILE A 74 -11.27 14.34 4.76
C ILE A 74 -11.43 14.06 3.26
N PHE A 75 -10.48 14.51 2.44
CA PHE A 75 -10.60 14.35 0.99
C PHE A 75 -10.39 12.92 0.53
N ARG A 76 -9.68 12.08 1.27
CA ARG A 76 -9.61 10.63 1.00
C ARG A 76 -10.99 9.99 1.11
N GLU A 77 -11.74 10.26 2.17
CA GLU A 77 -13.10 9.71 2.32
C GLU A 77 -14.08 10.27 1.26
N ILE A 78 -13.95 11.55 0.92
CA ILE A 78 -14.73 12.13 -0.19
C ILE A 78 -14.40 11.44 -1.52
N MET A 79 -13.13 11.12 -1.78
CA MET A 79 -12.73 10.39 -3.00
C MET A 79 -13.14 8.92 -2.94
N SER A 80 -13.06 8.28 -1.79
CA SER A 80 -13.53 6.91 -1.59
C SER A 80 -15.02 6.78 -1.89
N ALA A 81 -15.85 7.69 -1.34
CA ALA A 81 -17.28 7.75 -1.65
C ALA A 81 -17.53 7.96 -3.14
N ALA A 82 -16.72 8.80 -3.80
CA ALA A 82 -16.80 9.04 -5.23
C ALA A 82 -16.49 7.76 -6.05
N LEU A 83 -15.43 7.03 -5.69
CA LEU A 83 -15.06 5.76 -6.34
C LEU A 83 -16.18 4.71 -6.22
N ALA A 84 -16.80 4.63 -5.05
CA ALA A 84 -17.95 3.74 -4.81
C ALA A 84 -19.16 4.09 -5.68
N LEU A 85 -19.39 5.38 -5.93
CA LEU A 85 -20.48 5.86 -6.81
C LEU A 85 -20.18 5.64 -8.30
N GLU A 86 -18.91 5.78 -8.73
CA GLU A 86 -18.53 5.58 -10.15
C GLU A 86 -18.65 4.11 -10.58
N ASN A 87 -18.18 3.20 -9.73
CA ASN A 87 -18.17 1.77 -10.02
C ASN A 87 -17.89 1.01 -8.74
N ASN A 88 -18.82 0.40 -8.09
CA ASN A 88 -18.64 -0.37 -6.86
C ASN A 88 -17.26 -1.09 -6.79
N LEU A 89 -16.19 -0.29 -6.57
CA LEU A 89 -14.80 -0.70 -6.70
C LEU A 89 -14.50 -1.80 -5.68
N LYS A 90 -13.93 -2.91 -6.15
CA LYS A 90 -13.59 -4.08 -5.32
C LYS A 90 -12.09 -4.22 -5.21
N ILE A 91 -11.59 -4.22 -3.99
CA ILE A 91 -10.17 -4.30 -3.67
C ILE A 91 -9.89 -5.62 -2.94
N ALA A 92 -9.08 -6.49 -3.53
CA ALA A 92 -8.54 -7.63 -2.80
C ALA A 92 -7.30 -7.21 -2.00
N PHE A 93 -7.11 -7.80 -0.84
CA PHE A 93 -5.88 -7.65 -0.06
C PHE A 93 -5.41 -9.00 0.46
N LEU A 94 -4.08 -9.16 0.63
CA LEU A 94 -3.52 -10.37 1.24
C LEU A 94 -3.89 -10.38 2.71
N GLY A 95 -4.82 -11.27 3.08
CA GLY A 95 -5.45 -11.35 4.41
C GLY A 95 -4.55 -11.86 5.52
N PRO A 96 -5.10 -12.04 6.71
CA PRO A 96 -6.51 -11.89 7.08
C PRO A 96 -6.98 -10.43 7.25
N ALA A 97 -8.29 -10.23 7.51
CA ALA A 97 -8.82 -8.93 7.91
C ALA A 97 -8.06 -8.40 9.14
N GLY A 98 -7.85 -7.08 9.23
CA GLY A 98 -7.01 -6.49 10.28
C GLY A 98 -5.50 -6.66 10.06
N SER A 99 -5.05 -7.28 8.96
CA SER A 99 -3.63 -7.32 8.60
C SER A 99 -3.10 -5.94 8.18
N TRP A 100 -1.77 -5.80 8.13
CA TRP A 100 -1.14 -4.60 7.58
C TRP A 100 -1.59 -4.31 6.16
N THR A 101 -1.72 -5.33 5.34
CA THR A 101 -2.17 -5.19 3.96
C THR A 101 -3.60 -4.64 3.89
N HIS A 102 -4.49 -5.11 4.80
CA HIS A 102 -5.84 -4.56 4.92
C HIS A 102 -5.81 -3.08 5.35
N GLN A 103 -5.01 -2.75 6.36
CA GLN A 103 -4.89 -1.35 6.83
C GLN A 103 -4.35 -0.43 5.72
N VAL A 104 -3.34 -0.87 4.97
CA VAL A 104 -2.81 -0.13 3.82
C VAL A 104 -3.86 0.04 2.72
N ALA A 105 -4.66 -0.99 2.43
CA ALA A 105 -5.75 -0.92 1.48
C ALA A 105 -6.80 0.11 1.90
N VAL A 106 -7.27 0.06 3.14
CA VAL A 106 -8.23 1.04 3.70
C VAL A 106 -7.65 2.45 3.71
N HIS A 107 -6.38 2.58 4.12
CA HIS A 107 -5.71 3.89 4.09
C HIS A 107 -5.64 4.47 2.68
N LYS A 108 -5.44 3.64 1.66
CA LYS A 108 -5.30 4.09 0.27
C LYS A 108 -6.64 4.39 -0.40
N PHE A 109 -7.63 3.51 -0.22
CA PHE A 109 -8.90 3.58 -0.94
C PHE A 109 -10.06 4.13 -0.11
N GLY A 110 -9.88 4.32 1.21
CA GLY A 110 -10.92 4.78 2.16
C GLY A 110 -11.94 3.69 2.51
N ASN A 111 -13.00 4.08 3.21
CA ASN A 111 -13.95 3.13 3.81
C ASN A 111 -15.17 2.82 2.94
N SER A 112 -15.36 3.52 1.82
CA SER A 112 -16.58 3.40 1.00
C SER A 112 -16.52 2.34 -0.09
N VAL A 113 -15.35 1.71 -0.32
CA VAL A 113 -15.16 0.64 -1.32
C VAL A 113 -15.30 -0.76 -0.71
N GLU A 114 -15.53 -1.77 -1.56
CA GLU A 114 -15.66 -3.16 -1.12
C GLU A 114 -14.29 -3.82 -0.98
N TYR A 115 -14.05 -4.47 0.16
CA TYR A 115 -12.79 -5.17 0.45
C TYR A 115 -12.99 -6.68 0.51
N ALA A 116 -12.07 -7.44 -0.11
CA ALA A 116 -12.05 -8.91 -0.11
C ALA A 116 -10.70 -9.44 0.39
N SER A 117 -10.73 -10.25 1.45
CA SER A 117 -9.53 -10.90 1.98
C SER A 117 -9.17 -12.14 1.16
N GLU A 118 -7.89 -12.26 0.78
CA GLU A 118 -7.32 -13.44 0.13
C GLU A 118 -6.27 -14.10 1.00
N ALA A 119 -6.35 -15.43 1.09
CA ALA A 119 -5.46 -16.19 1.95
C ALA A 119 -4.05 -16.41 1.35
N SER A 120 -3.91 -16.24 0.03
CA SER A 120 -2.64 -16.48 -0.67
C SER A 120 -2.38 -15.43 -1.77
N THR A 121 -1.11 -15.22 -2.06
CA THR A 121 -0.66 -14.37 -3.17
C THR A 121 -1.22 -14.88 -4.50
N GLU A 122 -1.18 -16.19 -4.75
CA GLU A 122 -1.73 -16.81 -5.95
C GLU A 122 -3.22 -16.52 -6.13
N GLY A 123 -4.03 -16.71 -5.06
CA GLY A 123 -5.46 -16.42 -5.07
C GLY A 123 -5.75 -14.96 -5.38
N LEU A 124 -4.97 -14.04 -4.80
CA LEU A 124 -5.11 -12.62 -5.05
C LEU A 124 -4.81 -12.29 -6.53
N PHE A 125 -3.70 -12.78 -7.09
CA PHE A 125 -3.37 -12.59 -8.50
C PHE A 125 -4.46 -13.17 -9.43
N ALA A 126 -4.98 -14.36 -9.14
CA ALA A 126 -6.04 -14.99 -9.93
C ALA A 126 -7.33 -14.16 -9.93
N ARG A 127 -7.74 -13.61 -8.79
CA ARG A 127 -8.96 -12.79 -8.69
C ARG A 127 -8.85 -11.46 -9.42
N VAL A 128 -7.69 -10.80 -9.35
CA VAL A 128 -7.45 -9.58 -10.12
C VAL A 128 -7.40 -9.92 -11.61
N ALA A 129 -6.65 -10.96 -12.02
CA ALA A 129 -6.52 -11.35 -13.42
C ALA A 129 -7.87 -11.73 -14.06
N SER A 130 -8.77 -12.38 -13.31
CA SER A 130 -10.12 -12.74 -13.76
C SER A 130 -11.15 -11.60 -13.62
N ARG A 131 -10.75 -10.41 -13.18
CA ARG A 131 -11.63 -9.24 -12.99
C ARG A 131 -12.79 -9.46 -12.00
N ILE A 132 -12.63 -10.40 -11.06
CA ILE A 132 -13.57 -10.59 -9.93
C ILE A 132 -13.42 -9.41 -8.95
N VAL A 133 -12.21 -8.87 -8.86
CA VAL A 133 -11.87 -7.64 -8.16
C VAL A 133 -11.08 -6.73 -9.10
N ASP A 134 -11.13 -5.43 -8.86
CA ASP A 134 -10.51 -4.45 -9.74
C ASP A 134 -9.01 -4.31 -9.48
N TYR A 135 -8.62 -4.30 -8.20
CA TYR A 135 -7.23 -4.15 -7.77
C TYR A 135 -6.89 -5.13 -6.65
N GLY A 136 -5.58 -5.40 -6.51
CA GLY A 136 -5.04 -6.21 -5.42
C GLY A 136 -3.97 -5.45 -4.64
N VAL A 137 -3.99 -5.53 -3.31
CA VAL A 137 -2.98 -4.92 -2.44
C VAL A 137 -2.19 -6.04 -1.75
N LEU A 138 -0.87 -6.00 -1.87
CA LEU A 138 0.03 -6.99 -1.26
C LEU A 138 1.42 -6.40 -1.00
N PRO A 139 2.19 -6.98 -0.05
CA PRO A 139 3.54 -6.52 0.24
C PRO A 139 4.52 -6.95 -0.85
N ILE A 140 5.52 -6.12 -1.12
CA ILE A 140 6.65 -6.45 -2.00
C ILE A 140 7.99 -6.45 -1.28
N GLU A 141 8.08 -5.74 -0.15
CA GLU A 141 9.31 -5.66 0.63
C GLU A 141 9.03 -5.31 2.10
N HIS A 142 9.84 -5.85 3.00
CA HIS A 142 9.90 -5.49 4.42
C HIS A 142 11.33 -5.06 4.77
N SER A 143 11.47 -4.01 5.59
CA SER A 143 12.78 -3.50 6.00
C SER A 143 13.61 -4.50 6.81
N THR A 144 12.96 -5.47 7.44
CA THR A 144 13.61 -6.51 8.27
C THR A 144 13.87 -7.81 7.54
N GLU A 145 13.04 -8.18 6.55
CA GLU A 145 13.08 -9.47 5.86
C GLU A 145 13.49 -9.35 4.39
N GLY A 146 13.56 -8.12 3.86
CA GLY A 146 13.86 -7.86 2.46
C GLY A 146 12.68 -8.10 1.53
N ALA A 147 12.97 -8.46 0.30
CA ALA A 147 11.98 -8.64 -0.75
C ALA A 147 11.02 -9.81 -0.48
N VAL A 148 9.72 -9.59 -0.74
CA VAL A 148 8.70 -10.64 -0.68
C VAL A 148 8.74 -11.45 -1.98
N HIS A 149 9.52 -12.51 -1.95
CA HIS A 149 9.86 -13.31 -3.12
C HIS A 149 8.65 -13.88 -3.87
N HIS A 150 7.63 -14.36 -3.14
CA HIS A 150 6.40 -14.88 -3.77
C HIS A 150 5.68 -13.82 -4.62
N THR A 151 5.64 -12.57 -4.15
CA THR A 151 5.06 -11.46 -4.92
C THR A 151 5.84 -11.21 -6.22
N LEU A 152 7.17 -11.19 -6.15
CA LEU A 152 8.04 -10.98 -7.32
C LEU A 152 7.87 -12.12 -8.34
N ASP A 153 7.86 -13.38 -7.88
CA ASP A 153 7.73 -14.54 -8.76
C ASP A 153 6.38 -14.53 -9.51
N HIS A 154 5.27 -14.26 -8.83
CA HIS A 154 3.96 -14.14 -9.47
C HIS A 154 3.86 -12.99 -10.48
N LEU A 155 4.54 -11.87 -10.26
CA LEU A 155 4.59 -10.76 -11.21
C LEU A 155 5.23 -11.16 -12.55
N VAL A 156 6.17 -12.11 -12.55
CA VAL A 156 6.83 -12.57 -13.77
C VAL A 156 5.86 -13.29 -14.71
N ASP A 157 5.03 -14.17 -14.16
CA ASP A 157 4.15 -15.04 -14.95
C ASP A 157 2.75 -14.45 -15.17
N SER A 158 2.42 -13.37 -14.45
CA SER A 158 1.12 -12.69 -14.53
C SER A 158 1.06 -11.66 -15.67
N PRO A 159 -0.11 -11.45 -16.29
CA PRO A 159 -0.38 -10.32 -17.18
C PRO A 159 -0.61 -9.00 -16.40
N LEU A 160 -0.73 -9.08 -15.08
CA LEU A 160 -0.97 -7.92 -14.22
C LEU A 160 0.30 -7.07 -14.08
N GLN A 161 0.10 -5.81 -13.73
CA GLN A 161 1.16 -4.84 -13.54
C GLN A 161 1.05 -4.14 -12.20
N ILE A 162 2.17 -3.64 -11.72
CA ILE A 162 2.20 -2.73 -10.58
C ILE A 162 1.63 -1.39 -11.05
N TYR A 163 0.50 -1.01 -10.46
CA TYR A 163 -0.22 0.21 -10.78
C TYR A 163 0.12 1.37 -9.85
N ALA A 164 0.45 1.06 -8.60
CA ALA A 164 0.93 2.02 -7.62
C ALA A 164 1.79 1.32 -6.56
N GLU A 165 2.58 2.11 -5.86
CA GLU A 165 3.37 1.69 -4.70
C GLU A 165 3.02 2.53 -3.49
N ILE A 166 3.07 1.92 -2.30
CA ILE A 166 2.80 2.56 -1.02
C ILE A 166 3.96 2.23 -0.09
N LEU A 167 4.63 3.26 0.43
CA LEU A 167 5.63 3.13 1.49
C LEU A 167 4.93 3.29 2.83
N TRP A 168 4.93 2.25 3.64
CA TRP A 168 4.20 2.20 4.90
C TRP A 168 5.14 2.05 6.09
N LYS A 169 4.93 2.91 7.09
CA LYS A 169 5.59 2.76 8.37
C LYS A 169 4.73 1.88 9.26
N ILE A 170 5.26 0.73 9.63
CA ILE A 170 4.57 -0.25 10.47
C ILE A 170 4.67 0.20 11.92
N GLU A 171 3.59 0.71 12.47
CA GLU A 171 3.41 0.98 13.90
C GLU A 171 2.56 -0.12 14.51
N THR A 172 3.12 -0.82 15.48
CA THR A 172 2.43 -1.91 16.17
C THR A 172 1.81 -1.39 17.45
N VAL A 173 0.61 -1.85 17.77
CA VAL A 173 -0.09 -1.50 19.00
C VAL A 173 -0.32 -2.72 19.87
N VAL A 174 -0.40 -2.50 21.18
CA VAL A 174 -0.90 -3.50 22.14
C VAL A 174 -2.34 -3.16 22.44
N MET A 175 -3.23 -4.12 22.25
CA MET A 175 -4.67 -3.95 22.39
C MET A 175 -5.25 -5.01 23.31
N ALA A 176 -6.27 -4.64 24.07
CA ALA A 176 -6.98 -5.52 25.01
C ALA A 176 -8.46 -5.15 25.03
N LYS A 177 -9.27 -5.95 25.71
CA LYS A 177 -10.72 -5.69 25.85
C LYS A 177 -11.02 -4.38 26.56
N ASP A 178 -10.28 -4.07 27.63
CA ASP A 178 -10.44 -2.88 28.44
C ASP A 178 -9.14 -2.09 28.52
N GLU A 179 -9.22 -0.76 28.61
CA GLU A 179 -8.05 0.13 28.69
C GLU A 179 -7.18 -0.10 29.92
N ASP A 180 -7.79 -0.51 31.04
CA ASP A 180 -7.12 -0.78 32.32
C ASP A 180 -6.55 -2.20 32.41
N THR A 181 -6.62 -2.99 31.34
CA THR A 181 -6.13 -4.37 31.36
C THR A 181 -4.64 -4.42 31.63
N VAL A 182 -4.26 -5.11 32.71
CA VAL A 182 -2.86 -5.50 32.96
C VAL A 182 -2.68 -6.92 32.38
N PRO A 183 -2.00 -7.05 31.23
CA PRO A 183 -1.97 -8.33 30.54
C PRO A 183 -1.11 -9.36 31.26
N THR A 184 -1.63 -10.57 31.41
CA THR A 184 -0.89 -11.76 31.85
C THR A 184 -0.33 -12.56 30.68
N ALA A 185 -0.95 -12.42 29.51
CA ALA A 185 -0.52 -12.97 28.23
C ALA A 185 -0.71 -11.95 27.11
N ILE A 186 0.26 -11.90 26.21
CA ILE A 186 0.19 -11.09 24.98
C ILE A 186 0.38 -12.02 23.78
N TYR A 187 -0.65 -12.08 22.94
CA TYR A 187 -0.67 -12.85 21.70
C TYR A 187 -0.20 -11.99 20.53
N GLY A 188 0.47 -12.58 19.54
CA GLY A 188 0.84 -11.88 18.31
C GLY A 188 1.49 -12.78 17.28
N HIS A 189 1.42 -12.36 16.03
CA HIS A 189 2.18 -13.04 14.98
C HIS A 189 3.68 -12.89 15.23
N PRO A 190 4.51 -13.92 14.97
CA PRO A 190 5.97 -13.87 15.22
C PRO A 190 6.64 -12.61 14.65
N GLN A 191 6.31 -12.22 13.43
CA GLN A 191 6.84 -11.00 12.78
C GLN A 191 6.52 -9.71 13.52
N MET A 192 5.40 -9.65 14.26
CA MET A 192 5.02 -8.48 15.06
C MET A 192 5.64 -8.53 16.46
N LEU A 193 5.72 -9.72 17.06
CA LEU A 193 6.29 -9.90 18.39
C LEU A 193 7.81 -9.73 18.40
N ALA A 194 8.52 -10.26 17.39
CA ALA A 194 9.97 -10.30 17.38
C ALA A 194 10.63 -8.91 17.52
N PRO A 195 10.25 -7.89 16.74
CA PRO A 195 10.85 -6.56 16.85
C PRO A 195 10.63 -5.89 18.20
N CYS A 196 9.45 -6.09 18.82
CA CYS A 196 9.05 -5.40 20.05
C CYS A 196 9.15 -6.26 21.31
N ARG A 197 9.67 -7.48 21.23
CA ARG A 197 9.75 -8.44 22.34
C ARG A 197 10.42 -7.85 23.60
N ALA A 198 11.57 -7.21 23.44
CA ALA A 198 12.31 -6.61 24.55
C ALA A 198 11.49 -5.49 25.23
N TRP A 199 10.89 -4.63 24.45
CA TRP A 199 10.04 -3.55 24.95
C TRP A 199 8.79 -4.10 25.65
N LEU A 200 8.11 -5.11 25.08
CA LEU A 200 6.94 -5.74 25.71
C LEU A 200 7.27 -6.32 27.07
N THR A 201 8.41 -7.04 27.20
CA THR A 201 8.85 -7.62 28.47
C THR A 201 9.17 -6.54 29.51
N GLN A 202 9.72 -5.40 29.08
CA GLN A 202 10.01 -4.26 29.96
C GLN A 202 8.73 -3.52 30.36
N LYS A 203 7.83 -3.30 29.41
CA LYS A 203 6.57 -2.55 29.61
C LYS A 203 5.57 -3.33 30.48
N PHE A 204 5.52 -4.65 30.32
CA PHE A 204 4.61 -5.56 31.02
C PHE A 204 5.42 -6.68 31.71
N PRO A 205 6.02 -6.40 32.88
CA PRO A 205 6.85 -7.38 33.59
C PRO A 205 6.09 -8.66 33.92
N GLY A 206 6.68 -9.82 33.62
CA GLY A 206 6.08 -11.12 33.89
C GLY A 206 5.04 -11.61 32.89
N VAL A 207 4.73 -10.83 31.84
CA VAL A 207 3.80 -11.22 30.80
C VAL A 207 4.33 -12.40 29.99
N LYS A 208 3.44 -13.31 29.59
CA LYS A 208 3.74 -14.40 28.65
C LYS A 208 3.53 -13.92 27.22
N LEU A 209 4.54 -14.01 26.37
CA LEU A 209 4.43 -13.72 24.94
C LEU A 209 4.12 -15.03 24.20
N ILE A 210 2.96 -15.09 23.55
CA ILE A 210 2.42 -16.29 22.89
C ILE A 210 2.29 -16.02 21.40
N GLU A 211 2.91 -16.87 20.60
CA GLU A 211 2.82 -16.76 19.14
C GLU A 211 1.45 -17.23 18.63
N SER A 212 0.90 -16.47 17.71
CA SER A 212 -0.38 -16.74 17.05
C SER A 212 -0.18 -16.84 15.53
N ALA A 213 -0.98 -17.65 14.86
CA ALA A 213 -0.89 -17.86 13.41
C ALA A 213 -1.22 -16.59 12.60
N SER A 214 -1.91 -15.62 13.18
CA SER A 214 -2.20 -14.33 12.55
C SER A 214 -2.47 -13.25 13.60
N SER A 215 -2.38 -11.97 13.19
CA SER A 215 -2.77 -10.84 14.04
C SER A 215 -4.28 -10.83 14.36
N SER A 216 -5.12 -11.31 13.45
CA SER A 216 -6.55 -11.45 13.70
C SER A 216 -6.85 -12.49 14.76
N LEU A 217 -6.20 -13.68 14.69
CA LEU A 217 -6.35 -14.69 15.73
C LEU A 217 -5.81 -14.22 17.09
N ALA A 218 -4.72 -13.45 17.10
CA ALA A 218 -4.23 -12.82 18.32
C ALA A 218 -5.27 -11.84 18.92
N ALA A 219 -5.94 -11.07 18.07
CA ALA A 219 -7.01 -10.16 18.49
C ALA A 219 -8.22 -10.92 19.07
N THR A 220 -8.60 -12.04 18.45
CA THR A 220 -9.67 -12.92 18.98
C THR A 220 -9.34 -13.42 20.40
N HIS A 221 -8.10 -13.85 20.68
CA HIS A 221 -7.68 -14.23 22.03
C HIS A 221 -7.79 -13.07 23.02
N ALA A 222 -7.41 -11.85 22.60
CA ALA A 222 -7.52 -10.66 23.45
C ALA A 222 -8.98 -10.26 23.72
N GLU A 223 -9.90 -10.58 22.82
CA GLU A 223 -11.35 -10.36 22.97
C GLU A 223 -11.99 -11.38 23.92
N GLU A 224 -11.61 -12.65 23.82
CA GLU A 224 -12.27 -13.77 24.48
C GLU A 224 -11.68 -14.13 25.84
N GLU A 225 -10.37 -13.97 26.04
CA GLU A 225 -9.66 -14.43 27.23
C GLU A 225 -9.44 -13.29 28.24
N ALA A 226 -9.82 -13.52 29.49
CA ALA A 226 -9.59 -12.56 30.57
C ALA A 226 -8.09 -12.36 30.84
N GLY A 227 -7.64 -11.09 30.86
CA GLY A 227 -6.23 -10.74 31.08
C GLY A 227 -5.35 -11.02 29.87
N ALA A 228 -5.90 -11.31 28.71
CA ALA A 228 -5.18 -11.38 27.45
C ALA A 228 -5.08 -10.00 26.77
N ALA A 229 -4.01 -9.81 26.05
CA ALA A 229 -3.82 -8.71 25.12
C ALA A 229 -3.28 -9.24 23.77
N ALA A 230 -3.32 -8.44 22.75
CA ALA A 230 -2.74 -8.77 21.45
C ALA A 230 -1.81 -7.66 20.95
N VAL A 231 -0.79 -8.07 20.18
CA VAL A 231 0.01 -7.18 19.36
C VAL A 231 -0.53 -7.22 17.93
N GLY A 232 -0.88 -6.06 17.40
CA GLY A 232 -1.49 -5.99 16.08
C GLY A 232 -1.50 -4.59 15.49
N THR A 233 -2.42 -4.36 14.57
CA THR A 233 -2.65 -3.08 13.91
C THR A 233 -3.76 -2.28 14.61
N PRO A 234 -3.78 -0.94 14.51
CA PRO A 234 -4.94 -0.14 14.94
C PRO A 234 -6.25 -0.61 14.29
N LEU A 235 -6.24 -0.97 13.02
CA LEU A 235 -7.41 -1.49 12.32
C LEU A 235 -7.91 -2.81 12.93
N SER A 236 -6.98 -3.70 13.35
CA SER A 236 -7.37 -4.94 14.03
C SER A 236 -8.07 -4.67 15.36
N ALA A 237 -7.59 -3.67 16.13
CA ALA A 237 -8.25 -3.25 17.36
C ALA A 237 -9.69 -2.76 17.10
N GLU A 238 -9.88 -1.94 16.08
CA GLU A 238 -11.18 -1.42 15.68
C GLU A 238 -12.15 -2.54 15.26
N LEU A 239 -11.71 -3.46 14.41
CA LEU A 239 -12.52 -4.58 13.91
C LEU A 239 -12.98 -5.54 15.03
N HIS A 240 -12.16 -5.72 16.08
CA HIS A 240 -12.47 -6.59 17.23
C HIS A 240 -13.04 -5.83 18.43
N GLY A 241 -13.27 -4.50 18.30
CA GLY A 241 -13.78 -3.69 19.40
C GLY A 241 -12.84 -3.58 20.60
N LEU A 242 -11.53 -3.79 20.37
CA LEU A 242 -10.48 -3.74 21.39
C LEU A 242 -9.99 -2.31 21.64
N ARG A 243 -9.46 -2.06 22.85
CA ARG A 243 -8.87 -0.79 23.26
C ARG A 243 -7.37 -0.84 23.14
N LEU A 244 -6.77 0.28 22.72
CA LEU A 244 -5.31 0.41 22.67
C LEU A 244 -4.78 0.68 24.08
N ILE A 245 -3.98 -0.23 24.62
CA ILE A 245 -3.35 -0.10 25.94
C ILE A 245 -1.90 0.37 25.88
N ALA A 246 -1.24 0.21 24.72
CA ALA A 246 0.09 0.77 24.46
C ALA A 246 0.38 0.84 22.97
N THR A 247 1.27 1.76 22.58
CA THR A 247 1.83 1.84 21.22
C THR A 247 3.32 1.56 21.32
N THR A 248 3.84 0.76 20.38
CA THR A 248 5.28 0.47 20.34
C THR A 248 6.07 1.74 20.02
N PRO A 249 7.19 2.00 20.73
CA PRO A 249 8.05 3.12 20.39
C PRO A 249 8.60 3.06 18.96
N ARG A 250 8.91 4.22 18.39
CA ARG A 250 9.35 4.35 16.99
C ARG A 250 10.61 3.53 16.65
N GLU A 251 11.50 3.33 17.61
CA GLU A 251 12.70 2.51 17.44
C GLU A 251 12.43 1.03 17.14
N TYR A 252 11.21 0.56 17.43
CA TYR A 252 10.73 -0.79 17.11
C TYR A 252 9.80 -0.81 15.89
N SER A 253 9.60 0.34 15.23
CA SER A 253 8.82 0.40 14.01
C SER A 253 9.62 -0.20 12.85
N SER A 254 8.97 -0.96 12.01
CA SER A 254 9.51 -1.42 10.74
C SER A 254 8.89 -0.63 9.57
N GLN A 255 9.41 -0.84 8.39
CA GLN A 255 8.91 -0.23 7.17
C GLN A 255 8.59 -1.35 6.18
N ALA A 256 7.54 -1.16 5.41
CA ALA A 256 7.20 -2.07 4.34
C ALA A 256 6.77 -1.31 3.10
N ARG A 257 6.99 -1.95 1.96
CA ARG A 257 6.53 -1.50 0.65
C ARG A 257 5.40 -2.41 0.21
N PHE A 258 4.28 -1.79 -0.17
CA PHE A 258 3.11 -2.47 -0.70
C PHE A 258 2.88 -2.02 -2.12
N ILE A 259 2.37 -2.92 -2.94
CA ILE A 259 1.98 -2.62 -4.31
C ILE A 259 0.49 -2.77 -4.51
N ILE A 260 -0.04 -1.98 -5.42
CA ILE A 260 -1.37 -2.14 -5.97
C ILE A 260 -1.21 -2.79 -7.33
N LEU A 261 -1.80 -3.98 -7.50
CA LEU A 261 -1.88 -4.69 -8.76
C LEU A 261 -3.10 -4.27 -9.55
N GLY A 262 -2.92 -4.11 -10.86
CA GLY A 262 -3.99 -3.83 -11.80
C GLY A 262 -3.69 -4.41 -13.19
N HIS A 263 -4.59 -4.16 -14.14
CA HIS A 263 -4.46 -4.66 -15.52
C HIS A 263 -3.58 -3.77 -16.41
N ARG A 264 -3.25 -2.58 -15.96
CA ARG A 264 -2.47 -1.57 -16.70
C ARG A 264 -1.48 -0.90 -15.77
N THR A 265 -0.50 -0.26 -16.34
CA THR A 265 0.36 0.71 -15.66
C THR A 265 -0.32 2.08 -15.64
N GLY A 266 0.04 2.93 -14.69
CA GLY A 266 -0.43 4.32 -14.63
C GLY A 266 0.10 5.17 -15.78
N ASP A 267 -0.51 6.33 -16.01
CA ASP A 267 0.03 7.33 -16.93
C ASP A 267 1.25 8.03 -16.30
N PRO A 268 2.20 8.54 -17.12
CA PRO A 268 3.34 9.28 -16.62
C PRO A 268 2.93 10.47 -15.74
N SER A 269 3.49 10.56 -14.55
CA SER A 269 3.26 11.66 -13.58
C SER A 269 4.36 12.72 -13.63
N GLY A 270 5.48 12.43 -14.28
CA GLY A 270 6.67 13.26 -14.31
C GLY A 270 7.63 13.00 -13.15
N ASN A 271 7.25 12.19 -12.17
CA ASN A 271 8.11 11.69 -11.10
C ASN A 271 7.68 10.24 -10.81
N ASP A 272 8.21 9.32 -11.62
CA ASP A 272 7.78 7.93 -11.63
C ASP A 272 8.94 6.98 -11.32
N ASN A 273 8.59 5.79 -10.86
CA ASN A 273 9.45 4.62 -10.81
C ASN A 273 8.91 3.54 -11.74
N SER A 274 9.79 2.69 -12.24
CA SER A 274 9.42 1.48 -12.98
C SER A 274 10.10 0.28 -12.37
N MET A 275 9.40 -0.83 -12.30
CA MET A 275 9.96 -2.13 -11.97
C MET A 275 10.10 -2.97 -13.23
N LEU A 276 11.33 -3.43 -13.48
CA LEU A 276 11.68 -4.29 -14.60
C LEU A 276 12.14 -5.65 -14.08
N MET A 277 11.80 -6.69 -14.80
CA MET A 277 12.48 -7.99 -14.70
C MET A 277 13.39 -8.14 -15.91
N VAL A 278 14.66 -8.43 -15.65
CA VAL A 278 15.69 -8.64 -16.67
C VAL A 278 16.25 -10.04 -16.52
N HIS A 279 16.09 -10.86 -17.55
CA HIS A 279 16.83 -12.12 -17.68
C HIS A 279 18.08 -11.87 -18.51
N ALA A 280 19.23 -12.22 -17.96
CA ALA A 280 20.50 -12.19 -18.64
C ALA A 280 21.16 -13.57 -18.60
N HIS A 281 22.10 -13.85 -19.51
CA HIS A 281 22.91 -15.05 -19.40
C HIS A 281 23.81 -14.96 -18.17
N ASP A 282 23.90 -16.03 -17.39
CA ASP A 282 24.82 -16.06 -16.22
C ASP A 282 26.26 -16.29 -16.71
N ARG A 283 26.99 -15.19 -16.89
CA ARG A 283 28.40 -15.17 -17.27
C ARG A 283 29.09 -13.99 -16.61
N VAL A 284 30.42 -14.09 -16.54
CA VAL A 284 31.24 -13.01 -15.99
C VAL A 284 30.94 -11.68 -16.71
N GLY A 285 30.58 -10.65 -15.93
CA GLY A 285 30.29 -9.32 -16.45
C GLY A 285 28.84 -9.08 -16.87
N SER A 286 27.95 -10.07 -16.85
CA SER A 286 26.56 -9.94 -17.31
C SER A 286 25.78 -8.84 -16.58
N LEU A 287 25.80 -8.83 -15.26
CA LEU A 287 25.17 -7.76 -14.48
C LEU A 287 25.79 -6.40 -14.76
N LEU A 288 27.12 -6.36 -14.92
CA LEU A 288 27.83 -5.11 -15.25
C LEU A 288 27.36 -4.55 -16.60
N GLU A 289 27.20 -5.40 -17.63
CA GLU A 289 26.68 -4.97 -18.94
C GLU A 289 25.29 -4.39 -18.84
N VAL A 290 24.40 -5.05 -18.08
CA VAL A 290 23.03 -4.54 -17.81
C VAL A 290 23.10 -3.14 -17.15
N LEU A 291 23.90 -2.98 -16.10
CA LEU A 291 24.03 -1.70 -15.39
C LEU A 291 24.69 -0.60 -16.22
N GLN A 292 25.63 -0.95 -17.11
CA GLN A 292 26.27 -0.01 -18.03
C GLN A 292 25.26 0.62 -18.99
N VAL A 293 24.26 -0.13 -19.45
CA VAL A 293 23.21 0.42 -20.33
C VAL A 293 22.39 1.49 -19.61
N PHE A 294 22.03 1.28 -18.35
CA PHE A 294 21.35 2.29 -17.54
C PHE A 294 22.24 3.52 -17.28
N ALA A 295 23.49 3.28 -16.87
CA ALA A 295 24.44 4.35 -16.58
C ALA A 295 24.72 5.25 -17.80
N LYS A 296 24.93 4.66 -18.99
CA LYS A 296 25.16 5.37 -20.26
C LYS A 296 24.03 6.34 -20.61
N ARG A 297 22.80 6.03 -20.18
CA ARG A 297 21.61 6.83 -20.46
C ARG A 297 21.14 7.67 -19.27
N SER A 298 21.98 7.76 -18.23
CA SER A 298 21.65 8.49 -16.98
C SER A 298 20.34 8.05 -16.32
N VAL A 299 19.94 6.78 -16.52
CA VAL A 299 18.79 6.18 -15.85
C VAL A 299 19.26 5.61 -14.51
N ASN A 300 18.70 6.10 -13.43
CA ASN A 300 19.09 5.68 -12.08
C ASN A 300 18.45 4.34 -11.71
N VAL A 301 19.27 3.37 -11.33
CA VAL A 301 18.85 2.10 -10.74
C VAL A 301 18.78 2.29 -9.21
N ARG A 302 17.59 2.22 -8.65
CA ARG A 302 17.31 2.45 -7.23
C ARG A 302 17.54 1.22 -6.38
N GLN A 303 17.13 0.05 -6.93
CA GLN A 303 17.21 -1.23 -6.23
C GLN A 303 17.44 -2.36 -7.21
N ILE A 304 18.13 -3.39 -6.76
CA ILE A 304 18.38 -4.63 -7.49
C ILE A 304 18.10 -5.80 -6.55
N GLU A 305 17.27 -6.72 -7.00
CA GLU A 305 17.03 -7.99 -6.34
C GLU A 305 17.37 -9.13 -7.30
N ASN A 306 18.21 -10.07 -6.87
CA ASN A 306 18.55 -11.25 -7.67
C ASN A 306 17.70 -12.44 -7.25
N ARG A 307 17.12 -13.13 -8.23
CA ARG A 307 16.30 -14.31 -8.00
C ARG A 307 16.71 -15.46 -8.90
N PRO A 308 16.84 -16.68 -8.37
CA PRO A 308 17.00 -17.87 -9.20
C PRO A 308 15.87 -17.98 -10.22
N VAL A 309 16.16 -18.51 -11.39
CA VAL A 309 15.15 -18.84 -12.39
C VAL A 309 14.58 -20.22 -12.06
N PRO A 310 13.26 -20.35 -11.75
CA PRO A 310 12.68 -21.65 -11.48
C PRO A 310 12.88 -22.62 -12.64
N GLY A 311 13.36 -23.82 -12.31
CA GLY A 311 13.62 -24.88 -13.31
C GLY A 311 14.95 -24.76 -14.04
N ASP A 312 15.72 -23.69 -13.86
CA ASP A 312 17.09 -23.59 -14.40
C ASP A 312 18.09 -24.26 -13.43
N LEU A 313 18.26 -25.58 -13.58
CA LEU A 313 19.24 -26.35 -12.83
C LEU A 313 20.67 -26.19 -13.39
N SER A 314 20.81 -25.64 -14.59
CA SER A 314 22.13 -25.39 -15.21
C SER A 314 22.80 -24.16 -14.67
N GLY A 315 22.02 -23.22 -14.11
CA GLY A 315 22.53 -21.92 -13.66
C GLY A 315 22.96 -21.01 -14.82
N GLU A 316 22.46 -21.25 -16.03
CA GLU A 316 22.84 -20.48 -17.21
C GLU A 316 22.11 -19.15 -17.33
N GLN A 317 21.10 -18.89 -16.48
CA GLN A 317 20.30 -17.69 -16.50
C GLN A 317 20.31 -16.98 -15.15
N ALA A 318 20.52 -15.68 -15.18
CA ALA A 318 20.37 -14.79 -14.05
C ALA A 318 19.11 -13.93 -14.22
N ARG A 319 18.28 -13.86 -13.18
CA ARG A 319 17.08 -13.03 -13.14
C ARG A 319 17.26 -11.89 -12.16
N PHE A 320 17.13 -10.67 -12.64
CA PHE A 320 17.23 -9.46 -11.84
C PHE A 320 15.89 -8.72 -11.87
N PHE A 321 15.43 -8.30 -10.70
CA PHE A 321 14.38 -7.31 -10.57
C PHE A 321 15.04 -5.97 -10.29
N LEU A 322 14.76 -4.99 -11.15
CA LEU A 322 15.37 -3.68 -11.10
C LEU A 322 14.29 -2.63 -10.88
N GLU A 323 14.40 -1.87 -9.80
CA GLU A 323 13.63 -0.64 -9.65
C GLU A 323 14.43 0.52 -10.18
N ILE A 324 13.86 1.29 -11.07
CA ILE A 324 14.50 2.38 -11.77
C ILE A 324 13.67 3.65 -11.69
N SER A 325 14.34 4.80 -11.70
CA SER A 325 13.67 6.10 -11.80
C SER A 325 13.21 6.35 -13.23
N GLY A 326 11.99 6.84 -13.38
CA GLY A 326 11.36 7.16 -14.68
C GLY A 326 10.23 6.20 -15.06
N HIS A 327 9.40 6.63 -16.00
CA HIS A 327 8.27 5.86 -16.52
C HIS A 327 8.69 5.09 -17.79
N HIS A 328 8.22 3.84 -17.96
CA HIS A 328 8.57 3.01 -19.11
C HIS A 328 8.19 3.64 -20.46
N ALA A 329 7.26 4.60 -20.47
CA ALA A 329 6.88 5.35 -21.64
C ALA A 329 7.84 6.49 -21.98
N ASP A 330 8.77 6.85 -21.09
CA ASP A 330 9.78 7.88 -21.35
C ASP A 330 10.74 7.43 -22.44
N SER A 331 11.20 8.35 -23.28
CA SER A 331 12.07 8.07 -24.42
C SER A 331 13.36 7.36 -24.01
N GLU A 332 13.97 7.82 -22.93
CA GLU A 332 15.22 7.27 -22.42
C GLU A 332 15.07 5.83 -21.96
N LEU A 333 13.96 5.54 -21.22
CA LEU A 333 13.72 4.21 -20.71
C LEU A 333 13.29 3.23 -21.80
N LYS A 334 12.47 3.65 -22.76
CA LYS A 334 12.18 2.85 -23.96
C LYS A 334 13.43 2.45 -24.70
N THR A 335 14.35 3.40 -24.89
CA THR A 335 15.61 3.16 -25.60
C THR A 335 16.54 2.27 -24.78
N THR A 336 16.56 2.42 -23.44
CA THR A 336 17.30 1.53 -22.53
C THR A 336 16.80 0.08 -22.62
N ILE A 337 15.49 -0.13 -22.58
CA ILE A 337 14.87 -1.47 -22.70
C ILE A 337 15.18 -2.09 -24.07
N ALA A 338 15.10 -1.31 -25.15
CA ALA A 338 15.43 -1.78 -26.49
C ALA A 338 16.90 -2.18 -26.61
N GLU A 339 17.85 -1.40 -26.02
CA GLU A 339 19.28 -1.72 -26.02
C GLU A 339 19.55 -3.02 -25.22
N LEU A 340 18.96 -3.19 -24.02
CA LEU A 340 19.07 -4.43 -23.23
C LEU A 340 18.58 -5.64 -24.03
N THR A 341 17.47 -5.49 -24.73
CA THR A 341 16.91 -6.56 -25.58
C THR A 341 17.83 -6.88 -26.75
N SER A 342 18.45 -5.88 -27.36
CA SER A 342 19.40 -6.07 -28.46
C SER A 342 20.71 -6.79 -28.02
N LEU A 343 21.07 -6.67 -26.75
CA LEU A 343 22.19 -7.40 -26.13
C LEU A 343 21.82 -8.83 -25.69
N GLY A 344 20.61 -9.30 -26.00
CA GLY A 344 20.17 -10.66 -25.72
C GLY A 344 19.48 -10.85 -24.38
N SER A 345 19.24 -9.78 -23.60
CA SER A 345 18.46 -9.87 -22.38
C SER A 345 16.96 -9.92 -22.69
N LYS A 346 16.20 -10.73 -21.94
CA LYS A 346 14.74 -10.67 -21.96
C LYS A 346 14.30 -9.66 -20.88
N VAL A 347 13.61 -8.61 -21.29
CA VAL A 347 13.12 -7.56 -20.36
C VAL A 347 11.60 -7.59 -20.32
N LYS A 348 11.03 -7.66 -19.10
CA LYS A 348 9.61 -7.47 -18.84
C LYS A 348 9.40 -6.25 -17.96
N VAL A 349 8.56 -5.33 -18.40
CA VAL A 349 8.07 -4.22 -17.55
C VAL A 349 7.00 -4.79 -16.63
N LEU A 350 7.24 -4.76 -15.32
CA LEU A 350 6.32 -5.24 -14.31
C LEU A 350 5.34 -4.15 -13.85
N GLY A 351 5.65 -2.90 -14.13
CA GLY A 351 4.80 -1.74 -13.90
C GLY A 351 5.61 -0.45 -13.89
N SER A 352 4.90 0.68 -14.12
CA SER A 352 5.41 2.03 -13.89
C SER A 352 4.36 2.80 -13.12
N TYR A 353 4.78 3.54 -12.12
CA TYR A 353 3.89 4.16 -11.14
C TYR A 353 4.52 5.42 -10.56
N PRO A 354 3.71 6.38 -10.08
CA PRO A 354 4.22 7.56 -9.40
C PRO A 354 5.15 7.17 -8.25
N ALA A 355 6.30 7.83 -8.17
CA ALA A 355 7.27 7.60 -7.10
C ALA A 355 6.59 7.86 -5.74
N PRO A 356 6.54 6.87 -4.85
CA PRO A 356 5.81 6.98 -3.62
C PRO A 356 6.51 7.92 -2.64
N SER A 357 5.73 8.59 -1.80
CA SER A 357 6.19 9.26 -0.60
C SER A 357 5.87 8.40 0.63
N TRP A 358 6.71 8.52 1.68
CA TRP A 358 6.43 7.86 2.94
C TRP A 358 5.11 8.36 3.55
N ILE A 359 4.24 7.43 3.90
CA ILE A 359 3.05 7.73 4.67
C ILE A 359 3.46 7.64 6.15
N GLU A 360 3.56 8.79 6.80
CA GLU A 360 3.70 8.87 8.25
C GLU A 360 2.31 8.97 8.87
N GLU A 361 1.87 7.93 9.55
CA GLU A 361 0.83 8.05 10.57
C GLU A 361 1.47 8.75 11.79
N ARG A 362 1.20 10.03 11.98
CA ARG A 362 1.49 10.77 13.22
C ARG A 362 0.23 10.95 14.03
#